data_f72790595effa673d69486d8409b2a1c
#
_entry.id   f72790595effa673d69486d8409b2a1c
#
_cell.length_a   1.000
_cell.length_b   1.000
_cell.length_c   1.000
_cell.angle_alpha   90.00
_cell.angle_beta   90.00
_cell.angle_gamma   90.00
#
_symmetry.space_group_name_H-M   'P 1'
#
loop_
_entity.id
_entity.type
_entity.pdbx_description
1 polymer ?
#
loop_
_entity_poly.entity_id
_entity_poly.type
_entity_poly.pdbx_seq_one_letter_code
_entity_poly.pdbx_strand_id
1 'polypeptide(L)'
;MPNVPSTKKSSKATATTSGATRPTQPSAPVALPTDLFTQLGLHGLGPLAPVLLAALATEEPLLLIGPHGTAKTLLLTRIADALGLSARHYNASLLNFDDLVGFPLPGKDGTLEYIKTPAAIWGAGAVIFDEISRCRPDIQNKLFPIIHERKVQGLPLFNLRYRWSAMNPPATDDVDNGYVGSEPLDAALADRFAYVVAVPEWNSLTETQQLAVITATDAPVPEHVAAALQNAIAHTRTVRATIDAESVSRVAGYVRTVALLLAQAGLTLSPRRQGMLHRAILAVQAAATVIDATLTPADAALLALTTGIPQRAQGIKIDTTKVIAAHREAWRLFAIDPLNPLRAIILTPDPCERIRLACDTTALSGSDFSTVVADSLAQLTPGARAAATVHLFESENCGRLNAAIADQIAASYQAMIVTQHYAEVLHTGNPRRAAWVRLQELLATLNPNAARDQIRANAAVRAFAANELHSREDSERFFSDFGRVLRRFARAA
;
A
#
# COMPACT_ATOMS: atom_id res chain seq x y z
N MET A 1 62.70 30.94 -70.28
CA MET A 1 62.12 31.12 -71.61
C MET A 1 62.06 29.76 -72.30
N PRO A 2 61.07 29.41 -73.06
CA PRO A 2 59.77 29.97 -73.35
C PRO A 2 58.63 28.88 -73.13
N ASN A 3 57.47 29.06 -73.12
CA ASN A 3 56.40 29.72 -73.80
C ASN A 3 55.04 29.07 -73.35
N VAL A 4 54.07 29.85 -73.06
CA VAL A 4 52.65 29.56 -72.90
C VAL A 4 52.05 29.19 -74.27
N PRO A 5 50.94 28.40 -74.37
CA PRO A 5 49.66 29.08 -74.52
C PRO A 5 48.47 28.54 -73.76
N SER A 6 47.65 29.47 -73.46
CA SER A 6 46.26 29.48 -72.95
C SER A 6 45.28 28.64 -73.79
N THR A 7 44.35 27.97 -73.07
CA THR A 7 42.97 27.74 -73.58
C THR A 7 41.93 27.75 -72.47
N LYS A 8 41.02 28.68 -72.54
CA LYS A 8 39.79 28.79 -71.78
C LYS A 8 38.85 27.57 -72.02
N LYS A 9 38.32 26.99 -70.97
CA LYS A 9 37.04 26.29 -71.04
C LYS A 9 36.19 26.51 -69.79
N SER A 10 34.97 26.89 -70.08
CA SER A 10 33.88 27.28 -69.24
C SER A 10 33.58 26.28 -68.11
N SER A 11 33.41 26.78 -66.88
CA SER A 11 32.88 26.05 -65.75
C SER A 11 31.37 26.06 -65.72
N LYS A 12 30.74 24.90 -65.81
CA LYS A 12 29.34 24.68 -65.39
C LYS A 12 29.33 24.48 -63.86
N ALA A 13 28.64 25.36 -63.15
CA ALA A 13 28.34 25.21 -61.74
C ALA A 13 27.34 24.08 -61.56
N THR A 14 27.71 23.04 -60.83
CA THR A 14 26.80 22.02 -60.29
C THR A 14 26.30 22.47 -58.92
N ALA A 15 25.03 22.75 -58.83
CA ALA A 15 24.35 23.04 -57.57
C ALA A 15 24.30 21.76 -56.70
N THR A 16 24.94 21.78 -55.55
CA THR A 16 24.83 20.76 -54.48
C THR A 16 23.54 21.02 -53.73
N THR A 17 22.52 20.20 -53.98
CA THR A 17 21.30 20.12 -53.18
C THR A 17 21.67 19.56 -51.81
N SER A 18 21.61 20.39 -50.77
CA SER A 18 21.63 19.94 -49.37
C SER A 18 20.39 19.10 -49.10
N GLY A 19 20.58 17.81 -48.90
CA GLY A 19 19.51 16.91 -48.44
C GLY A 19 19.12 17.28 -47.01
N ALA A 20 17.95 17.91 -46.86
CA ALA A 20 17.28 18.06 -45.60
C ALA A 20 16.88 16.65 -45.15
N THR A 21 17.50 16.19 -44.09
CA THR A 21 17.05 14.99 -43.38
C THR A 21 15.63 15.21 -42.86
N ARG A 22 14.67 14.51 -43.45
CA ARG A 22 13.31 14.43 -42.99
C ARG A 22 13.30 13.94 -41.56
N PRO A 23 12.62 14.59 -40.61
CA PRO A 23 12.46 14.04 -39.27
C PRO A 23 11.76 12.69 -39.41
N THR A 24 12.40 11.66 -38.90
CA THR A 24 11.81 10.32 -38.74
C THR A 24 10.55 10.46 -37.89
N GLN A 25 9.38 10.21 -38.50
CA GLN A 25 8.13 10.04 -37.77
C GLN A 25 8.36 9.00 -36.69
N PRO A 26 7.85 9.20 -35.48
CA PRO A 26 7.87 8.15 -34.46
C PRO A 26 7.14 6.93 -35.03
N SER A 27 7.84 5.81 -35.08
CA SER A 27 7.26 4.53 -35.46
C SER A 27 5.99 4.29 -34.62
N ALA A 28 4.91 3.86 -35.29
CA ALA A 28 3.67 3.47 -34.59
C ALA A 28 4.01 2.55 -33.40
N PRO A 29 3.33 2.72 -32.27
CA PRO A 29 3.59 1.87 -31.11
C PRO A 29 3.42 0.41 -31.52
N VAL A 30 4.49 -0.35 -31.46
CA VAL A 30 4.43 -1.79 -31.62
C VAL A 30 3.62 -2.30 -30.44
N ALA A 31 2.47 -2.90 -30.70
CA ALA A 31 1.66 -3.54 -29.67
C ALA A 31 2.56 -4.56 -28.97
N LEU A 32 2.86 -4.31 -27.69
CA LEU A 32 3.70 -5.19 -26.91
C LEU A 32 2.90 -6.47 -26.59
N PRO A 33 3.53 -7.64 -26.66
CA PRO A 33 2.84 -8.87 -26.32
C PRO A 33 2.35 -8.81 -24.87
N THR A 34 1.08 -9.11 -24.62
CA THR A 34 0.49 -9.28 -23.28
C THR A 34 1.18 -10.38 -22.47
N ASP A 35 1.97 -11.22 -23.12
CA ASP A 35 2.70 -12.34 -22.55
C ASP A 35 4.22 -12.11 -22.41
N LEU A 36 4.68 -10.86 -22.33
CA LEU A 36 6.09 -10.47 -22.26
C LEU A 36 6.88 -11.28 -21.23
N PHE A 37 6.33 -11.48 -20.03
CA PHE A 37 6.98 -12.25 -18.98
C PHE A 37 6.99 -13.76 -19.29
N THR A 38 5.98 -14.28 -19.97
CA THR A 38 5.96 -15.66 -20.45
C THR A 38 7.06 -15.91 -21.46
N GLN A 39 7.35 -14.95 -22.35
CA GLN A 39 8.48 -15.04 -23.28
C GLN A 39 9.86 -15.00 -22.58
N LEU A 40 9.92 -14.43 -21.37
CA LEU A 40 11.09 -14.54 -20.48
C LEU A 40 11.18 -15.91 -19.78
N GLY A 41 10.27 -16.85 -20.04
CA GLY A 41 10.18 -18.14 -19.35
C GLY A 41 9.54 -18.04 -17.96
N LEU A 42 8.77 -16.99 -17.71
CA LEU A 42 8.18 -16.70 -16.40
C LEU A 42 6.65 -16.80 -16.51
N HIS A 43 6.09 -17.88 -15.97
CA HIS A 43 4.69 -18.21 -16.13
C HIS A 43 3.83 -17.73 -14.95
N GLY A 44 2.54 -17.47 -15.20
CA GLY A 44 1.58 -17.02 -14.17
C GLY A 44 1.68 -15.55 -13.75
N LEU A 45 2.61 -14.79 -14.33
CA LEU A 45 2.83 -13.37 -13.96
C LEU A 45 1.97 -12.37 -14.73
N GLY A 46 1.12 -12.80 -15.66
CA GLY A 46 0.28 -11.92 -16.46
C GLY A 46 -0.49 -10.88 -15.65
N PRO A 47 -1.22 -11.25 -14.59
CA PRO A 47 -1.92 -10.27 -13.74
C PRO A 47 -1.01 -9.28 -13.02
N LEU A 48 0.27 -9.61 -12.82
CA LEU A 48 1.28 -8.76 -12.16
C LEU A 48 2.14 -7.99 -13.16
N ALA A 49 2.01 -8.26 -14.45
CA ALA A 49 2.82 -7.64 -15.49
C ALA A 49 2.81 -6.10 -15.43
N PRO A 50 1.66 -5.40 -15.24
CA PRO A 50 1.64 -3.95 -15.10
C PRO A 50 2.46 -3.45 -13.90
N VAL A 51 2.44 -4.19 -12.78
CA VAL A 51 3.20 -3.83 -11.55
C VAL A 51 4.70 -4.02 -11.76
N LEU A 52 5.09 -5.16 -12.34
CA LEU A 52 6.51 -5.44 -12.61
C LEU A 52 7.08 -4.42 -13.60
N LEU A 53 6.34 -4.13 -14.66
CA LEU A 53 6.74 -3.10 -15.64
C LEU A 53 6.80 -1.71 -15.01
N ALA A 54 5.85 -1.35 -14.13
CA ALA A 54 5.87 -0.10 -13.38
C ALA A 54 7.09 -0.01 -12.45
N ALA A 55 7.44 -1.09 -11.75
CA ALA A 55 8.62 -1.15 -10.90
C ALA A 55 9.92 -0.95 -11.71
N LEU A 56 10.00 -1.55 -12.90
CA LEU A 56 11.13 -1.38 -13.82
C LEU A 56 11.19 0.04 -14.41
N ALA A 57 10.06 0.60 -14.78
CA ALA A 57 10.00 1.96 -15.36
C ALA A 57 10.35 3.04 -14.34
N THR A 58 9.94 2.88 -13.07
CA THR A 58 10.22 3.83 -11.99
C THR A 58 11.56 3.61 -11.30
N GLU A 59 12.17 2.45 -11.48
CA GLU A 59 13.38 2.04 -10.74
C GLU A 59 13.20 2.10 -9.21
N GLU A 60 11.96 1.94 -8.73
CA GLU A 60 11.66 1.91 -7.31
C GLU A 60 11.96 0.51 -6.72
N PRO A 61 12.25 0.41 -5.43
CA PRO A 61 12.55 -0.88 -4.79
C PRO A 61 11.41 -1.88 -4.90
N LEU A 62 11.74 -3.12 -5.27
CA LEU A 62 10.80 -4.24 -5.44
C LEU A 62 11.15 -5.36 -4.48
N LEU A 63 10.16 -5.84 -3.74
CA LEU A 63 10.23 -7.05 -2.92
C LEU A 63 9.27 -8.11 -3.46
N LEU A 64 9.80 -9.30 -3.73
CA LEU A 64 9.03 -10.48 -4.09
C LEU A 64 8.84 -11.38 -2.88
N ILE A 65 7.60 -11.77 -2.59
CA ILE A 65 7.25 -12.69 -1.51
C ILE A 65 6.57 -13.91 -2.11
N GLY A 66 7.00 -15.10 -1.74
CA GLY A 66 6.38 -16.34 -2.18
C GLY A 66 7.09 -17.57 -1.66
N PRO A 67 6.46 -18.75 -1.72
CA PRO A 67 7.07 -20.02 -1.33
C PRO A 67 8.41 -20.30 -2.02
N HIS A 68 9.20 -21.19 -1.46
CA HIS A 68 10.39 -21.69 -2.15
C HIS A 68 10.00 -22.35 -3.49
N GLY A 69 10.88 -22.26 -4.49
CA GLY A 69 10.62 -22.84 -5.80
C GLY A 69 9.66 -22.05 -6.71
N THR A 70 9.15 -20.87 -6.28
CA THR A 70 8.26 -20.02 -7.11
C THR A 70 9.01 -19.06 -8.05
N ALA A 71 10.23 -19.40 -8.43
CA ALA A 71 11.05 -18.69 -9.42
C ALA A 71 11.33 -17.19 -9.11
N LYS A 72 11.25 -16.74 -7.85
CA LYS A 72 11.52 -15.34 -7.45
C LYS A 72 12.88 -14.84 -7.94
N THR A 73 13.92 -15.58 -7.60
CA THR A 73 15.30 -15.24 -7.99
C THR A 73 15.50 -15.33 -9.50
N LEU A 74 14.92 -16.36 -10.14
CA LEU A 74 14.94 -16.52 -11.58
C LEU A 74 14.28 -15.32 -12.29
N LEU A 75 13.14 -14.82 -11.79
CA LEU A 75 12.49 -13.63 -12.32
C LEU A 75 13.45 -12.44 -12.32
N LEU A 76 14.12 -12.17 -11.19
CA LEU A 76 14.99 -11.02 -11.04
C LEU A 76 16.26 -11.15 -11.91
N THR A 77 16.84 -12.33 -12.00
CA THR A 77 18.01 -12.57 -12.86
C THR A 77 17.66 -12.48 -14.34
N ARG A 78 16.57 -13.10 -14.80
CA ARG A 78 16.10 -12.99 -16.18
C ARG A 78 15.83 -11.54 -16.61
N ILE A 79 15.26 -10.73 -15.72
CA ILE A 79 15.06 -9.29 -15.97
C ILE A 79 16.42 -8.58 -16.05
N ALA A 80 17.36 -8.87 -15.16
CA ALA A 80 18.69 -8.28 -15.19
C ALA A 80 19.43 -8.60 -16.49
N ASP A 81 19.36 -9.85 -16.94
CA ASP A 81 19.96 -10.32 -18.19
C ASP A 81 19.30 -9.62 -19.41
N ALA A 82 17.96 -9.57 -19.45
CA ALA A 82 17.24 -8.89 -20.52
C ALA A 82 17.56 -7.38 -20.62
N LEU A 83 17.89 -6.77 -19.48
CA LEU A 83 18.25 -5.35 -19.43
C LEU A 83 19.77 -5.11 -19.63
N GLY A 84 20.56 -6.17 -19.75
CA GLY A 84 22.02 -6.09 -19.89
C GLY A 84 22.70 -5.46 -18.67
N LEU A 85 22.18 -5.68 -17.46
CA LEU A 85 22.65 -5.04 -16.24
C LEU A 85 23.82 -5.80 -15.61
N SER A 86 24.81 -5.07 -15.13
CA SER A 86 25.78 -5.62 -14.18
C SER A 86 25.06 -5.84 -12.85
N ALA A 87 24.47 -7.03 -12.65
CA ALA A 87 23.76 -7.36 -11.43
C ALA A 87 24.69 -7.98 -10.37
N ARG A 88 24.41 -7.71 -9.09
CA ARG A 88 25.03 -8.41 -7.95
C ARG A 88 23.94 -9.14 -7.20
N HIS A 89 24.14 -10.43 -6.99
CA HIS A 89 23.22 -11.29 -6.26
C HIS A 89 23.85 -11.69 -4.93
N TYR A 90 23.15 -11.36 -3.83
CA TYR A 90 23.58 -11.66 -2.47
C TYR A 90 22.52 -12.51 -1.79
N ASN A 91 22.97 -13.62 -1.19
CA ASN A 91 22.15 -14.34 -0.22
C ASN A 91 22.25 -13.59 1.12
N ALA A 92 21.16 -12.93 1.52
CA ALA A 92 21.14 -12.09 2.71
C ALA A 92 21.33 -12.85 4.01
N SER A 93 21.06 -14.17 4.04
CA SER A 93 21.29 -15.01 5.20
C SER A 93 22.79 -15.23 5.53
N LEU A 94 23.64 -15.14 4.51
CA LEU A 94 25.08 -15.36 4.59
C LEU A 94 25.89 -14.05 4.50
N LEU A 95 25.22 -12.94 4.24
CA LEU A 95 25.86 -11.68 3.89
C LEU A 95 26.59 -11.07 5.09
N ASN A 96 27.86 -10.72 4.90
CA ASN A 96 28.60 -9.82 5.75
C ASN A 96 28.74 -8.45 5.06
N PHE A 97 28.95 -7.42 5.86
CA PHE A 97 29.02 -6.06 5.29
C PHE A 97 30.22 -5.87 4.35
N ASP A 98 31.35 -6.50 4.66
CA ASP A 98 32.57 -6.45 3.86
C ASP A 98 32.38 -7.10 2.48
N ASP A 99 31.45 -8.04 2.34
CA ASP A 99 31.07 -8.61 1.04
C ASP A 99 30.46 -7.56 0.13
N LEU A 100 29.74 -6.58 0.71
CA LEU A 100 29.13 -5.48 -0.05
C LEU A 100 30.14 -4.41 -0.45
N VAL A 101 31.00 -3.99 0.46
CA VAL A 101 31.85 -2.80 0.24
C VAL A 101 33.30 -3.12 -0.12
N GLY A 102 33.75 -4.33 0.18
CA GLY A 102 35.14 -4.73 0.12
C GLY A 102 35.86 -4.56 1.47
N PHE A 103 37.13 -4.95 1.53
CA PHE A 103 37.92 -4.91 2.75
C PHE A 103 38.59 -3.56 2.94
N PRO A 104 38.42 -2.89 4.09
CA PRO A 104 39.08 -1.63 4.38
C PRO A 104 40.56 -1.88 4.67
N LEU A 105 41.45 -1.16 3.95
CA LEU A 105 42.88 -1.14 4.23
C LEU A 105 43.36 0.30 4.48
N PRO A 106 44.41 0.47 5.31
CA PRO A 106 45.07 1.74 5.46
C PRO A 106 45.74 2.14 4.12
N GLY A 107 45.29 3.26 3.54
CA GLY A 107 45.96 3.87 2.38
C GLY A 107 47.28 4.53 2.76
N LYS A 108 48.11 4.81 1.77
CA LYS A 108 49.48 5.41 1.94
C LYS A 108 49.44 6.76 2.66
N ASP A 109 48.32 7.47 2.59
CA ASP A 109 48.17 8.83 3.13
C ASP A 109 47.36 8.84 4.44
N GLY A 110 47.21 7.68 5.13
CA GLY A 110 46.41 7.57 6.34
C GLY A 110 44.90 7.59 6.12
N THR A 111 44.48 7.58 4.84
CA THR A 111 43.10 7.41 4.43
C THR A 111 42.69 5.94 4.42
N LEU A 112 41.39 5.64 4.52
CA LEU A 112 40.86 4.30 4.40
C LEU A 112 40.55 4.00 2.94
N GLU A 113 41.23 3.01 2.36
CA GLU A 113 40.96 2.51 1.02
C GLU A 113 40.22 1.16 1.11
N TYR A 114 39.20 0.96 0.26
CA TYR A 114 38.51 -0.32 0.18
C TYR A 114 39.04 -1.14 -0.99
N ILE A 115 39.57 -2.32 -0.71
CA ILE A 115 39.83 -3.33 -1.75
C ILE A 115 38.49 -3.86 -2.23
N LYS A 116 38.10 -3.45 -3.43
CA LYS A 116 36.87 -3.89 -4.08
C LYS A 116 37.04 -5.31 -4.59
N THR A 117 36.23 -6.22 -4.08
CA THR A 117 36.11 -7.57 -4.62
C THR A 117 35.25 -7.54 -5.90
N PRO A 118 35.32 -8.56 -6.78
CA PRO A 118 34.40 -8.69 -7.91
C PRO A 118 32.93 -8.76 -7.50
N ALA A 119 32.64 -9.20 -6.26
CA ALA A 119 31.29 -9.29 -5.70
C ALA A 119 30.81 -7.97 -5.08
N ALA A 120 31.68 -6.96 -4.89
CA ALA A 120 31.31 -5.72 -4.24
C ALA A 120 30.24 -4.95 -5.05
N ILE A 121 29.43 -4.17 -4.34
CA ILE A 121 28.28 -3.44 -4.90
C ILE A 121 28.67 -2.30 -5.85
N TRP A 122 29.93 -1.86 -5.79
CA TRP A 122 30.43 -0.76 -6.60
C TRP A 122 30.31 -1.03 -8.09
N GLY A 123 29.69 -0.12 -8.82
CA GLY A 123 29.49 -0.24 -10.26
C GLY A 123 28.30 -1.15 -10.66
N ALA A 124 27.60 -1.77 -9.71
CA ALA A 124 26.42 -2.55 -10.01
C ALA A 124 25.29 -1.68 -10.56
N GLY A 125 24.64 -2.15 -11.64
CA GLY A 125 23.40 -1.56 -12.17
C GLY A 125 22.16 -2.06 -11.45
N ALA A 126 22.23 -3.29 -10.90
CA ALA A 126 21.20 -3.89 -10.09
C ALA A 126 21.79 -4.67 -8.92
N VAL A 127 21.05 -4.72 -7.80
CA VAL A 127 21.31 -5.62 -6.69
C VAL A 127 20.09 -6.49 -6.40
N ILE A 128 20.34 -7.75 -6.12
CA ILE A 128 19.33 -8.74 -5.70
C ILE A 128 19.73 -9.20 -4.30
N PHE A 129 18.90 -8.91 -3.29
CA PHE A 129 19.02 -9.45 -1.95
C PHE A 129 18.03 -10.60 -1.79
N ASP A 130 18.52 -11.82 -1.97
CA ASP A 130 17.72 -13.02 -1.80
C ASP A 130 17.66 -13.45 -0.33
N GLU A 131 16.57 -14.10 0.05
CA GLU A 131 16.31 -14.53 1.43
C GLU A 131 16.44 -13.40 2.47
N ILE A 132 15.98 -12.19 2.14
CA ILE A 132 16.14 -11.00 3.00
C ILE A 132 15.46 -11.17 4.38
N SER A 133 14.45 -12.03 4.50
CA SER A 133 13.79 -12.40 5.76
C SER A 133 14.70 -13.17 6.73
N ARG A 134 15.79 -13.75 6.22
CA ARG A 134 16.80 -14.45 7.04
C ARG A 134 18.04 -13.60 7.32
N CYS A 135 18.02 -12.36 6.89
CA CYS A 135 19.11 -11.44 7.09
C CYS A 135 19.22 -11.03 8.57
N ARG A 136 20.42 -11.08 9.13
CA ARG A 136 20.66 -10.62 10.51
C ARG A 136 20.25 -9.16 10.69
N PRO A 137 19.67 -8.77 11.86
CA PRO A 137 19.18 -7.41 12.08
C PRO A 137 20.24 -6.31 11.91
N ASP A 138 21.50 -6.59 12.29
CA ASP A 138 22.63 -5.67 12.14
C ASP A 138 22.95 -5.38 10.67
N ILE A 139 22.80 -6.38 9.80
CA ILE A 139 22.97 -6.24 8.35
C ILE A 139 21.74 -5.59 7.71
N GLN A 140 20.51 -5.96 8.13
CA GLN A 140 19.29 -5.30 7.64
C GLN A 140 19.40 -3.77 7.76
N ASN A 141 19.87 -3.26 8.91
CA ASN A 141 20.05 -1.82 9.13
C ASN A 141 21.02 -1.18 8.11
N LYS A 142 22.04 -1.92 7.66
CA LYS A 142 22.99 -1.45 6.65
C LYS A 142 22.44 -1.48 5.22
N LEU A 143 21.39 -2.29 4.99
CA LEU A 143 20.70 -2.34 3.69
C LEU A 143 19.74 -1.15 3.48
N PHE A 144 19.26 -0.51 4.55
CA PHE A 144 18.31 0.60 4.45
C PHE A 144 18.73 1.72 3.49
N PRO A 145 19.93 2.30 3.63
CA PRO A 145 20.38 3.35 2.71
C PRO A 145 20.64 2.83 1.29
N ILE A 146 21.03 1.56 1.12
CA ILE A 146 21.23 0.97 -0.20
C ILE A 146 19.89 0.87 -0.93
N ILE A 147 18.86 0.29 -0.27
CA ILE A 147 17.55 0.06 -0.87
C ILE A 147 16.84 1.38 -1.16
N HIS A 148 16.86 2.34 -0.24
CA HIS A 148 16.08 3.57 -0.39
C HIS A 148 16.86 4.70 -1.05
N GLU A 149 18.10 4.95 -0.58
CA GLU A 149 18.87 6.14 -0.97
C GLU A 149 19.92 5.88 -2.05
N ARG A 150 20.16 4.63 -2.42
CA ARG A 150 21.25 4.24 -3.33
C ARG A 150 22.60 4.68 -2.78
N LYS A 151 22.83 4.49 -1.47
CA LYS A 151 24.06 4.82 -0.76
C LYS A 151 24.56 3.68 0.08
N VAL A 152 25.85 3.60 0.26
CA VAL A 152 26.50 2.72 1.23
C VAL A 152 27.49 3.55 2.04
N GLN A 153 27.39 3.52 3.39
CA GLN A 153 28.20 4.37 4.27
C GLN A 153 28.23 5.87 3.88
N GLY A 154 27.11 6.39 3.40
CA GLY A 154 27.01 7.77 2.93
C GLY A 154 27.52 8.02 1.51
N LEU A 155 28.23 7.06 0.91
CA LEU A 155 28.76 7.16 -0.45
C LEU A 155 27.70 6.77 -1.48
N PRO A 156 27.46 7.58 -2.53
CA PRO A 156 26.45 7.31 -3.54
C PRO A 156 26.87 6.15 -4.46
N LEU A 157 25.89 5.30 -4.79
CA LEU A 157 26.02 4.22 -5.77
C LEU A 157 25.43 4.72 -7.10
N PHE A 158 26.22 5.48 -7.85
CA PHE A 158 25.75 6.21 -9.04
C PHE A 158 25.15 5.31 -10.13
N ASN A 159 25.69 4.09 -10.30
CA ASN A 159 25.22 3.16 -11.32
C ASN A 159 24.03 2.32 -10.88
N LEU A 160 23.74 2.28 -9.56
CA LEU A 160 22.70 1.43 -8.99
C LEU A 160 21.30 1.95 -9.33
N ARG A 161 20.67 1.31 -10.29
CA ARG A 161 19.31 1.63 -10.73
C ARG A 161 18.29 0.80 -9.99
N TYR A 162 18.48 -0.50 -9.94
CA TYR A 162 17.50 -1.46 -9.43
C TYR A 162 17.92 -2.06 -8.10
N ARG A 163 17.00 -2.10 -7.16
CA ARG A 163 17.14 -2.67 -5.82
C ARG A 163 16.01 -3.65 -5.61
N TRP A 164 16.32 -4.91 -5.83
CA TRP A 164 15.37 -6.01 -5.77
C TRP A 164 15.66 -6.91 -4.60
N SER A 165 14.63 -7.44 -4.01
CA SER A 165 14.75 -8.41 -2.92
C SER A 165 13.73 -9.53 -3.08
N ALA A 166 14.06 -10.69 -2.53
CA ALA A 166 13.18 -11.83 -2.48
C ALA A 166 13.16 -12.43 -1.08
N MET A 167 12.00 -12.93 -0.66
CA MET A 167 11.83 -13.62 0.60
C MET A 167 10.74 -14.70 0.52
N ASN A 168 10.82 -15.66 1.43
CA ASN A 168 9.70 -16.55 1.70
C ASN A 168 8.66 -15.84 2.58
N PRO A 169 7.40 -16.28 2.61
CA PRO A 169 6.42 -15.74 3.53
C PRO A 169 6.96 -15.81 4.97
N PRO A 170 6.75 -14.76 5.78
CA PRO A 170 7.15 -14.80 7.19
C PRO A 170 6.43 -15.94 7.92
N ALA A 171 7.13 -16.61 8.83
CA ALA A 171 6.50 -17.54 9.75
C ALA A 171 5.53 -16.77 10.65
N THR A 172 4.28 -17.25 10.75
CA THR A 172 3.27 -16.74 11.67
C THR A 172 2.78 -17.88 12.55
N ASP A 173 2.46 -17.60 13.79
CA ASP A 173 2.03 -18.61 14.79
C ASP A 173 0.78 -19.40 14.36
N ASP A 174 -0.01 -18.81 13.44
CA ASP A 174 -1.29 -19.40 12.99
C ASP A 174 -1.16 -20.41 11.83
N VAL A 175 -0.01 -20.54 11.20
CA VAL A 175 0.15 -21.38 10.00
C VAL A 175 1.45 -22.17 10.09
N ASP A 176 1.34 -23.47 10.26
CA ASP A 176 2.47 -24.43 10.20
C ASP A 176 2.97 -24.58 8.74
N ASN A 177 3.47 -23.48 8.17
CA ASN A 177 3.87 -23.41 6.74
C ASN A 177 5.30 -23.91 6.49
N GLY A 178 5.99 -24.47 7.47
CA GLY A 178 7.32 -25.04 7.28
C GLY A 178 8.45 -24.06 6.92
N TYR A 179 8.20 -22.74 6.99
CA TYR A 179 9.21 -21.70 6.70
C TYR A 179 10.05 -21.34 7.94
N VAL A 180 10.56 -22.32 8.63
CA VAL A 180 11.45 -22.10 9.79
C VAL A 180 12.61 -21.19 9.40
N GLY A 181 12.80 -20.10 10.15
CA GLY A 181 13.84 -19.10 9.92
C GLY A 181 13.51 -18.00 8.90
N SER A 182 12.27 -17.94 8.38
CA SER A 182 11.80 -16.78 7.64
C SER A 182 11.14 -15.78 8.62
N GLU A 183 11.93 -14.85 9.13
CA GLU A 183 11.46 -13.86 10.10
C GLU A 183 10.68 -12.72 9.42
N PRO A 184 9.71 -12.08 10.10
CA PRO A 184 9.13 -10.83 9.66
C PRO A 184 10.21 -9.77 9.42
N LEU A 185 10.09 -9.01 8.31
CA LEU A 185 11.00 -7.89 8.10
C LEU A 185 10.74 -6.78 9.12
N ASP A 186 11.82 -6.09 9.50
CA ASP A 186 11.71 -4.83 10.22
C ASP A 186 10.75 -3.88 9.51
N ALA A 187 9.86 -3.24 10.27
CA ALA A 187 8.81 -2.38 9.72
C ALA A 187 9.38 -1.21 8.89
N ALA A 188 10.53 -0.66 9.33
CA ALA A 188 11.18 0.43 8.62
C ALA A 188 11.84 -0.05 7.32
N LEU A 189 12.32 -1.31 7.26
CA LEU A 189 12.83 -1.90 6.02
C LEU A 189 11.69 -2.21 5.06
N ALA A 190 10.63 -2.85 5.53
CA ALA A 190 9.46 -3.16 4.72
C ALA A 190 8.82 -1.90 4.10
N ASP A 191 8.78 -0.78 4.85
CA ASP A 191 8.27 0.53 4.39
C ASP A 191 9.11 1.15 3.26
N ARG A 192 10.32 0.67 3.01
CA ARG A 192 11.19 1.17 1.95
C ARG A 192 10.97 0.52 0.59
N PHE A 193 10.28 -0.60 0.52
CA PHE A 193 9.94 -1.22 -0.75
C PHE A 193 8.68 -0.61 -1.35
N ALA A 194 8.79 0.04 -2.50
CA ALA A 194 7.63 0.63 -3.18
C ALA A 194 6.63 -0.44 -3.63
N TYR A 195 7.13 -1.57 -4.08
CA TYR A 195 6.35 -2.71 -4.52
C TYR A 195 6.65 -3.93 -3.64
N VAL A 196 5.60 -4.53 -3.09
CA VAL A 196 5.64 -5.76 -2.26
C VAL A 196 4.72 -6.77 -2.93
N VAL A 197 5.28 -7.58 -3.79
CA VAL A 197 4.54 -8.44 -4.72
C VAL A 197 4.54 -9.88 -4.23
N ALA A 198 3.35 -10.43 -4.02
CA ALA A 198 3.20 -11.86 -3.81
C ALA A 198 3.29 -12.59 -5.16
N VAL A 199 4.25 -13.49 -5.28
CA VAL A 199 4.43 -14.30 -6.49
C VAL A 199 3.41 -15.44 -6.50
N PRO A 200 2.80 -15.77 -7.66
CA PRO A 200 1.86 -16.88 -7.77
C PRO A 200 2.45 -18.20 -7.28
N GLU A 201 1.63 -18.97 -6.59
CA GLU A 201 1.99 -20.33 -6.15
C GLU A 201 1.70 -21.35 -7.25
N TRP A 202 2.33 -22.52 -7.14
CA TRP A 202 2.17 -23.62 -8.10
C TRP A 202 0.69 -23.96 -8.37
N ASN A 203 -0.12 -24.05 -7.31
CA ASN A 203 -1.54 -24.41 -7.42
C ASN A 203 -2.41 -23.31 -8.06
N SER A 204 -1.89 -22.11 -8.22
CA SER A 204 -2.58 -21.01 -8.91
C SER A 204 -2.29 -20.97 -10.42
N LEU A 205 -1.32 -21.77 -10.89
CA LEU A 205 -0.97 -21.88 -12.31
C LEU A 205 -1.96 -22.79 -13.02
N THR A 206 -2.28 -22.45 -14.27
CA THR A 206 -3.04 -23.34 -15.16
C THR A 206 -2.20 -24.55 -15.54
N GLU A 207 -2.84 -25.65 -15.94
CA GLU A 207 -2.17 -26.87 -16.40
C GLU A 207 -1.12 -26.58 -17.49
N THR A 208 -1.48 -25.75 -18.47
CA THR A 208 -0.57 -25.33 -19.53
C THR A 208 0.67 -24.60 -18.98
N GLN A 209 0.48 -23.73 -18.00
CA GLN A 209 1.59 -23.01 -17.36
C GLN A 209 2.46 -23.96 -16.53
N GLN A 210 1.86 -24.91 -15.82
CA GLN A 210 2.58 -25.93 -15.05
C GLN A 210 3.44 -26.80 -15.97
N LEU A 211 2.89 -27.27 -17.08
CA LEU A 211 3.65 -28.04 -18.09
C LEU A 211 4.80 -27.19 -18.67
N ALA A 212 4.57 -25.94 -18.97
CA ALA A 212 5.60 -25.04 -19.47
C ALA A 212 6.75 -24.83 -18.45
N VAL A 213 6.43 -24.74 -17.16
CA VAL A 213 7.45 -24.67 -16.09
C VAL A 213 8.26 -25.98 -16.00
N ILE A 214 7.59 -27.15 -16.06
CA ILE A 214 8.25 -28.46 -15.99
C ILE A 214 9.20 -28.68 -17.17
N THR A 215 8.81 -28.23 -18.37
CA THR A 215 9.58 -28.41 -19.60
C THR A 215 10.53 -27.24 -19.89
N ALA A 216 10.57 -26.23 -19.02
CA ALA A 216 11.44 -25.06 -19.19
C ALA A 216 12.92 -25.49 -19.31
N THR A 217 13.63 -24.90 -20.25
CA THR A 217 15.07 -25.02 -20.39
C THR A 217 15.77 -23.78 -19.89
N ASP A 218 16.98 -23.91 -19.39
CA ASP A 218 17.82 -22.78 -18.97
C ASP A 218 18.48 -22.10 -20.17
N ALA A 219 17.65 -21.68 -21.14
CA ALA A 219 18.10 -20.97 -22.31
C ALA A 219 18.32 -19.47 -22.00
N PRO A 220 19.31 -18.82 -22.63
CA PRO A 220 19.48 -17.37 -22.49
C PRO A 220 18.25 -16.62 -23.00
N VAL A 221 18.05 -15.41 -22.49
CA VAL A 221 16.95 -14.55 -22.94
C VAL A 221 17.15 -14.17 -24.41
N PRO A 222 16.17 -14.43 -25.29
CA PRO A 222 16.30 -14.06 -26.69
C PRO A 222 16.40 -12.53 -26.86
N GLU A 223 17.24 -12.09 -27.79
CA GLU A 223 17.51 -10.65 -28.01
C GLU A 223 16.24 -9.85 -28.31
N HIS A 224 15.31 -10.40 -29.10
CA HIS A 224 14.06 -9.73 -29.41
C HIS A 224 13.15 -9.56 -28.17
N VAL A 225 13.20 -10.49 -27.21
CA VAL A 225 12.45 -10.39 -25.93
C VAL A 225 13.09 -9.33 -25.02
N ALA A 226 14.42 -9.30 -24.98
CA ALA A 226 15.16 -8.25 -24.25
C ALA A 226 14.83 -6.87 -24.81
N ALA A 227 14.86 -6.70 -26.13
CA ALA A 227 14.48 -5.45 -26.80
C ALA A 227 13.02 -5.06 -26.54
N ALA A 228 12.08 -6.04 -26.56
CA ALA A 228 10.67 -5.79 -26.25
C ALA A 228 10.49 -5.28 -24.82
N LEU A 229 11.19 -5.87 -23.82
CA LEU A 229 11.14 -5.40 -22.44
C LEU A 229 11.70 -3.99 -22.29
N GLN A 230 12.85 -3.69 -22.92
CA GLN A 230 13.47 -2.37 -22.88
C GLN A 230 12.53 -1.31 -23.50
N ASN A 231 11.91 -1.64 -24.65
CA ASN A 231 10.93 -0.78 -25.31
C ASN A 231 9.67 -0.55 -24.44
N ALA A 232 9.16 -1.61 -23.79
CA ALA A 232 8.03 -1.50 -22.87
C ALA A 232 8.32 -0.53 -21.71
N ILE A 233 9.51 -0.65 -21.11
CA ILE A 233 9.95 0.23 -20.04
C ILE A 233 10.06 1.69 -20.53
N ALA A 234 10.69 1.92 -21.68
CA ALA A 234 10.83 3.25 -22.26
C ALA A 234 9.46 3.87 -22.60
N HIS A 235 8.55 3.10 -23.20
CA HIS A 235 7.20 3.54 -23.51
C HIS A 235 6.40 3.85 -22.24
N THR A 236 6.47 3.00 -21.20
CA THR A 236 5.83 3.27 -19.92
C THR A 236 6.30 4.58 -19.30
N ARG A 237 7.60 4.90 -19.38
CA ARG A 237 8.14 6.18 -18.92
C ARG A 237 7.56 7.35 -19.71
N THR A 238 7.46 7.21 -21.03
CA THR A 238 6.87 8.24 -21.92
C THR A 238 5.40 8.46 -21.58
N VAL A 239 4.58 7.40 -21.51
CA VAL A 239 3.16 7.48 -21.16
C VAL A 239 2.98 8.11 -19.77
N ARG A 240 3.79 7.68 -18.78
CA ARG A 240 3.74 8.28 -17.44
C ARG A 240 4.06 9.78 -17.44
N ALA A 241 4.98 10.24 -18.28
CA ALA A 241 5.35 11.65 -18.38
C ALA A 241 4.27 12.50 -19.04
N THR A 242 3.33 11.91 -19.80
CA THR A 242 2.21 12.60 -20.44
C THR A 242 0.94 12.66 -19.60
N ILE A 243 0.93 12.04 -18.40
CA ILE A 243 -0.20 12.12 -17.46
C ILE A 243 -0.38 13.58 -17.04
N ASP A 244 -1.59 14.10 -17.25
CA ASP A 244 -1.92 15.48 -16.95
C ASP A 244 -1.95 15.79 -15.44
N ALA A 245 -1.78 17.08 -15.10
CA ALA A 245 -1.72 17.53 -13.71
C ALA A 245 -3.02 17.29 -12.93
N GLU A 246 -4.17 17.27 -13.60
CA GLU A 246 -5.45 16.98 -12.98
C GLU A 246 -5.49 15.51 -12.54
N SER A 247 -5.13 14.58 -13.41
CA SER A 247 -5.02 13.15 -13.11
C SER A 247 -4.04 12.88 -11.98
N VAL A 248 -2.88 13.55 -11.98
CA VAL A 248 -1.89 13.45 -10.87
C VAL A 248 -2.50 13.92 -9.54
N SER A 249 -3.18 15.06 -9.53
CA SER A 249 -3.88 15.60 -8.34
C SER A 249 -5.00 14.68 -7.88
N ARG A 250 -5.74 14.12 -8.82
CA ARG A 250 -6.79 13.14 -8.57
C ARG A 250 -6.24 11.92 -7.85
N VAL A 251 -5.18 11.31 -8.33
CA VAL A 251 -4.55 10.15 -7.66
C VAL A 251 -4.05 10.51 -6.26
N ALA A 252 -3.52 11.72 -6.05
CA ALA A 252 -3.13 12.18 -4.72
C ALA A 252 -4.33 12.25 -3.75
N GLY A 253 -5.48 12.76 -4.22
CA GLY A 253 -6.74 12.78 -3.45
C GLY A 253 -7.22 11.37 -3.09
N TYR A 254 -7.16 10.44 -4.05
CA TYR A 254 -7.46 9.03 -3.80
C TYR A 254 -6.53 8.42 -2.74
N VAL A 255 -5.20 8.61 -2.85
CA VAL A 255 -4.23 8.06 -1.90
C VAL A 255 -4.47 8.56 -0.48
N ARG A 256 -4.75 9.87 -0.32
CA ARG A 256 -5.11 10.44 0.98
C ARG A 256 -6.35 9.77 1.57
N THR A 257 -7.37 9.55 0.75
CA THR A 257 -8.64 8.97 1.17
C THR A 257 -8.49 7.49 1.53
N VAL A 258 -7.86 6.69 0.66
CA VAL A 258 -7.68 5.26 0.93
C VAL A 258 -6.76 5.01 2.13
N ALA A 259 -5.74 5.85 2.35
CA ALA A 259 -4.88 5.74 3.52
C ALA A 259 -5.65 5.97 4.84
N LEU A 260 -6.60 6.92 4.84
CA LEU A 260 -7.49 7.15 5.98
C LEU A 260 -8.40 5.94 6.26
N LEU A 261 -9.04 5.42 5.22
CA LEU A 261 -9.94 4.27 5.34
C LEU A 261 -9.18 2.98 5.76
N LEU A 262 -7.98 2.78 5.24
CA LEU A 262 -7.13 1.67 5.66
C LEU A 262 -6.69 1.81 7.12
N ALA A 263 -6.37 3.02 7.59
CA ALA A 263 -6.03 3.25 8.99
C ALA A 263 -7.21 2.90 9.93
N GLN A 264 -8.43 3.21 9.53
CA GLN A 264 -9.64 2.79 10.25
C GLN A 264 -9.82 1.26 10.26
N ALA A 265 -9.34 0.58 9.23
CA ALA A 265 -9.33 -0.89 9.14
C ALA A 265 -8.11 -1.54 9.82
N GLY A 266 -7.25 -0.76 10.51
CA GLY A 266 -6.07 -1.23 11.22
C GLY A 266 -4.80 -1.34 10.35
N LEU A 267 -4.83 -0.85 9.10
CA LEU A 267 -3.69 -0.86 8.17
C LEU A 267 -3.16 0.56 7.96
N THR A 268 -2.20 0.98 8.76
CA THR A 268 -1.63 2.33 8.65
C THR A 268 -0.56 2.41 7.55
N LEU A 269 -0.66 3.40 6.69
CA LEU A 269 0.36 3.75 5.70
C LEU A 269 1.14 4.99 6.15
N SER A 270 2.47 4.89 6.21
CA SER A 270 3.34 6.02 6.53
C SER A 270 3.23 7.13 5.48
N PRO A 271 3.60 8.39 5.79
CA PRO A 271 3.65 9.46 4.78
C PRO A 271 4.55 9.13 3.59
N ARG A 272 5.71 8.47 3.84
CA ARG A 272 6.60 7.97 2.79
C ARG A 272 5.85 6.97 1.91
N ARG A 273 5.14 6.03 2.52
CA ARG A 273 4.37 5.00 1.83
C ARG A 273 3.27 5.58 0.95
N GLN A 274 2.56 6.58 1.44
CA GLN A 274 1.55 7.29 0.65
C GLN A 274 2.16 7.93 -0.60
N GLY A 275 3.34 8.58 -0.47
CA GLY A 275 4.07 9.11 -1.63
C GLY A 275 4.53 8.04 -2.62
N MET A 276 4.99 6.88 -2.13
CA MET A 276 5.34 5.73 -2.99
C MET A 276 4.11 5.17 -3.69
N LEU A 277 2.98 5.00 -2.98
CA LEU A 277 1.73 4.51 -3.54
C LEU A 277 1.21 5.44 -4.65
N HIS A 278 1.27 6.75 -4.44
CA HIS A 278 0.90 7.74 -5.46
C HIS A 278 1.71 7.53 -6.76
N ARG A 279 3.05 7.43 -6.65
CA ARG A 279 3.91 7.19 -7.81
C ARG A 279 3.67 5.83 -8.44
N ALA A 280 3.42 4.80 -7.62
CA ALA A 280 3.13 3.45 -8.09
C ALA A 280 1.82 3.38 -8.88
N ILE A 281 0.74 4.03 -8.43
CA ILE A 281 -0.53 4.07 -9.14
C ILE A 281 -0.35 4.68 -10.53
N LEU A 282 0.29 5.85 -10.62
CA LEU A 282 0.54 6.51 -11.91
C LEU A 282 1.40 5.64 -12.83
N ALA A 283 2.38 4.94 -12.28
CA ALA A 283 3.24 4.05 -13.06
C ALA A 283 2.51 2.77 -13.51
N VAL A 284 1.66 2.18 -12.66
CA VAL A 284 0.86 0.99 -13.01
C VAL A 284 -0.20 1.36 -14.05
N GLN A 285 -0.83 2.52 -13.97
CA GLN A 285 -1.74 3.01 -15.01
C GLN A 285 -1.03 3.17 -16.35
N ALA A 286 0.17 3.79 -16.35
CA ALA A 286 0.96 3.93 -17.57
C ALA A 286 1.41 2.56 -18.13
N ALA A 287 1.84 1.64 -17.27
CA ALA A 287 2.23 0.30 -17.67
C ALA A 287 1.05 -0.50 -18.23
N ALA A 288 -0.12 -0.40 -17.60
CA ALA A 288 -1.34 -1.04 -18.09
C ALA A 288 -1.73 -0.54 -19.49
N THR A 289 -1.64 0.76 -19.74
CA THR A 289 -1.87 1.34 -21.08
C THR A 289 -0.93 0.74 -22.14
N VAL A 290 0.30 0.36 -21.73
CA VAL A 290 1.33 -0.17 -22.65
C VAL A 290 1.12 -1.65 -22.94
N ILE A 291 0.66 -2.46 -21.97
CA ILE A 291 0.58 -3.92 -22.12
C ILE A 291 -0.83 -4.48 -22.09
N ASP A 292 -1.77 -3.80 -21.45
CA ASP A 292 -3.17 -4.21 -21.36
C ASP A 292 -4.10 -3.01 -21.26
N ALA A 293 -4.60 -2.57 -22.40
CA ALA A 293 -5.53 -1.42 -22.49
C ALA A 293 -6.91 -1.70 -21.84
N THR A 294 -7.20 -2.93 -21.40
CA THR A 294 -8.49 -3.28 -20.80
C THR A 294 -8.54 -2.98 -19.30
N LEU A 295 -7.38 -2.83 -18.63
CA LEU A 295 -7.31 -2.54 -17.21
C LEU A 295 -7.79 -1.10 -16.93
N THR A 296 -8.88 -0.98 -16.17
CA THR A 296 -9.42 0.34 -15.84
C THR A 296 -8.49 1.12 -14.88
N PRO A 297 -8.55 2.45 -14.81
CA PRO A 297 -7.80 3.23 -13.83
C PRO A 297 -8.09 2.83 -12.37
N ALA A 298 -9.32 2.38 -12.08
CA ALA A 298 -9.68 1.86 -10.77
C ALA A 298 -8.96 0.55 -10.45
N ASP A 299 -8.98 -0.39 -11.41
CA ASP A 299 -8.31 -1.68 -11.23
C ASP A 299 -6.79 -1.52 -11.14
N ALA A 300 -6.20 -0.62 -11.91
CA ALA A 300 -4.78 -0.27 -11.83
C ALA A 300 -4.42 0.32 -10.45
N ALA A 301 -5.29 1.17 -9.89
CA ALA A 301 -5.11 1.71 -8.54
C ALA A 301 -5.25 0.63 -7.46
N LEU A 302 -6.21 -0.30 -7.60
CA LEU A 302 -6.37 -1.44 -6.70
C LEU A 302 -5.15 -2.37 -6.77
N LEU A 303 -4.66 -2.64 -7.97
CA LEU A 303 -3.48 -3.48 -8.18
C LEU A 303 -2.23 -2.86 -7.56
N ALA A 304 -2.00 -1.56 -7.75
CA ALA A 304 -0.91 -0.83 -7.10
C ALA A 304 -1.06 -0.81 -5.58
N LEU A 305 -2.29 -0.64 -5.06
CA LEU A 305 -2.57 -0.67 -3.63
C LEU A 305 -2.24 -2.04 -3.04
N THR A 306 -2.78 -3.12 -3.59
CA THR A 306 -2.61 -4.48 -3.06
C THR A 306 -1.16 -4.97 -3.13
N THR A 307 -0.40 -4.51 -4.11
CA THR A 307 1.04 -4.77 -4.25
C THR A 307 1.92 -3.73 -3.57
N GLY A 308 1.31 -2.77 -2.88
CA GLY A 308 1.96 -1.68 -2.17
C GLY A 308 1.86 -1.76 -0.64
N ILE A 309 1.32 -2.82 -0.03
CA ILE A 309 1.10 -2.94 1.43
C ILE A 309 2.32 -3.59 2.11
N PRO A 310 3.15 -2.83 2.87
CA PRO A 310 4.37 -3.34 3.47
C PRO A 310 4.13 -4.35 4.60
N GLN A 311 2.96 -4.32 5.23
CA GLN A 311 2.56 -5.21 6.32
C GLN A 311 2.63 -6.69 5.91
N ARG A 312 2.50 -6.99 4.61
CA ARG A 312 2.68 -8.35 4.08
C ARG A 312 4.08 -8.91 4.39
N ALA A 313 5.12 -8.09 4.28
CA ALA A 313 6.50 -8.49 4.60
C ALA A 313 6.76 -8.56 6.12
N GLN A 314 5.88 -7.96 6.93
CA GLN A 314 5.94 -7.98 8.38
C GLN A 314 5.17 -9.17 8.99
N GLY A 315 4.64 -10.09 8.19
CA GLY A 315 3.84 -11.20 8.68
C GLY A 315 2.44 -10.81 9.19
N ILE A 316 2.04 -9.56 9.00
CA ILE A 316 0.70 -9.11 9.41
C ILE A 316 -0.32 -9.62 8.40
N LYS A 317 -1.31 -10.36 8.89
CA LYS A 317 -2.41 -10.86 8.07
C LYS A 317 -3.23 -9.71 7.51
N ILE A 318 -3.24 -9.59 6.19
CA ILE A 318 -3.99 -8.57 5.48
C ILE A 318 -5.36 -9.12 5.11
N ASP A 319 -6.39 -8.50 5.65
CA ASP A 319 -7.77 -8.78 5.21
C ASP A 319 -8.01 -8.09 3.86
N THR A 320 -7.90 -8.88 2.80
CA THR A 320 -8.10 -8.41 1.42
C THR A 320 -9.47 -7.80 1.20
N THR A 321 -10.51 -8.31 1.90
CA THR A 321 -11.88 -7.78 1.80
C THR A 321 -11.93 -6.33 2.29
N LYS A 322 -11.26 -6.03 3.42
CA LYS A 322 -11.17 -4.66 3.95
C LYS A 322 -10.40 -3.74 3.02
N VAL A 323 -9.32 -4.23 2.41
CA VAL A 323 -8.54 -3.44 1.44
C VAL A 323 -9.37 -3.11 0.20
N ILE A 324 -10.12 -4.08 -0.34
CA ILE A 324 -11.02 -3.87 -1.49
C ILE A 324 -12.16 -2.92 -1.11
N ALA A 325 -12.75 -3.06 0.09
CA ALA A 325 -13.79 -2.16 0.56
C ALA A 325 -13.29 -0.72 0.70
N ALA A 326 -12.12 -0.53 1.32
CA ALA A 326 -11.48 0.77 1.44
C ALA A 326 -11.15 1.38 0.07
N HIS A 327 -10.64 0.58 -0.88
CA HIS A 327 -10.42 1.01 -2.25
C HIS A 327 -11.70 1.48 -2.94
N ARG A 328 -12.76 0.65 -2.93
CA ARG A 328 -14.05 0.96 -3.57
C ARG A 328 -14.65 2.24 -3.01
N GLU A 329 -14.63 2.40 -1.69
CA GLU A 329 -15.16 3.59 -1.05
C GLU A 329 -14.30 4.83 -1.37
N ALA A 330 -12.97 4.73 -1.31
CA ALA A 330 -12.09 5.82 -1.71
C ALA A 330 -12.31 6.22 -3.17
N TRP A 331 -12.50 5.25 -4.06
CA TRP A 331 -12.75 5.50 -5.48
C TRP A 331 -14.11 6.14 -5.71
N ARG A 332 -15.15 5.69 -5.00
CA ARG A 332 -16.48 6.30 -5.03
C ARG A 332 -16.45 7.76 -4.57
N LEU A 333 -15.83 8.01 -3.42
CA LEU A 333 -15.68 9.36 -2.88
C LEU A 333 -14.88 10.29 -3.79
N PHE A 334 -13.99 9.71 -4.54
CA PHE A 334 -13.18 10.44 -5.49
C PHE A 334 -13.99 10.89 -6.73
N ALA A 335 -15.02 10.13 -7.12
CA ALA A 335 -15.97 10.51 -8.18
C ALA A 335 -16.97 11.60 -7.74
N ILE A 336 -17.10 11.87 -6.42
CA ILE A 336 -17.96 12.91 -5.87
C ILE A 336 -17.28 14.27 -6.03
N ASP A 337 -18.05 15.27 -6.43
CA ASP A 337 -17.61 16.66 -6.52
C ASP A 337 -16.85 17.07 -5.24
N PRO A 338 -15.67 17.67 -5.35
CA PRO A 338 -14.92 18.19 -4.20
C PRO A 338 -15.71 19.14 -3.29
N LEU A 339 -16.70 19.85 -3.84
CA LEU A 339 -17.58 20.77 -3.12
C LEU A 339 -18.74 20.06 -2.41
N ASN A 340 -18.99 18.77 -2.69
CA ASN A 340 -20.04 18.03 -2.02
C ASN A 340 -19.69 17.82 -0.54
N PRO A 341 -20.53 18.28 0.41
CA PRO A 341 -20.27 18.20 1.83
C PRO A 341 -20.09 16.76 2.34
N LEU A 342 -20.71 15.75 1.68
CA LEU A 342 -20.54 14.34 2.02
C LEU A 342 -19.07 13.94 2.02
N ARG A 343 -18.29 14.43 1.04
CA ARG A 343 -16.86 14.11 0.95
C ARG A 343 -16.08 14.63 2.15
N ALA A 344 -16.34 15.87 2.58
CA ALA A 344 -15.69 16.46 3.75
C ALA A 344 -16.04 15.69 5.04
N ILE A 345 -17.30 15.29 5.18
CA ILE A 345 -17.81 14.54 6.33
C ILE A 345 -17.12 13.18 6.43
N ILE A 346 -17.09 12.39 5.35
CA ILE A 346 -16.47 11.06 5.34
C ILE A 346 -14.96 11.15 5.61
N LEU A 347 -14.29 12.19 5.12
CA LEU A 347 -12.86 12.43 5.35
C LEU A 347 -12.53 12.91 6.77
N THR A 348 -13.51 13.19 7.61
CA THR A 348 -13.30 13.56 9.00
C THR A 348 -12.92 12.33 9.82
N PRO A 349 -11.74 12.30 10.49
CA PRO A 349 -11.26 11.10 11.19
C PRO A 349 -12.09 10.71 12.41
N ASP A 350 -12.61 11.70 13.15
CA ASP A 350 -13.37 11.50 14.39
C ASP A 350 -14.82 11.10 14.08
N PRO A 351 -15.26 9.86 14.44
CA PRO A 351 -16.62 9.41 14.19
C PRO A 351 -17.70 10.27 14.87
N CYS A 352 -17.44 10.83 16.05
CA CYS A 352 -18.38 11.73 16.70
C CYS A 352 -18.56 13.03 15.90
N GLU A 353 -17.47 13.56 15.36
CA GLU A 353 -17.49 14.77 14.54
C GLU A 353 -18.18 14.50 13.19
N ARG A 354 -18.00 13.32 12.61
CA ARG A 354 -18.73 12.93 11.41
C ARG A 354 -20.25 12.93 11.62
N ILE A 355 -20.73 12.35 12.72
CA ILE A 355 -22.15 12.39 13.06
C ILE A 355 -22.61 13.84 13.24
N ARG A 356 -21.87 14.65 13.97
CA ARG A 356 -22.20 16.06 14.20
C ARG A 356 -22.31 16.82 12.86
N LEU A 357 -21.29 16.74 12.02
CA LEU A 357 -21.29 17.40 10.71
C LEU A 357 -22.41 16.90 9.80
N ALA A 358 -22.73 15.60 9.86
CA ALA A 358 -23.85 15.03 9.11
C ALA A 358 -25.21 15.57 9.61
N CYS A 359 -25.38 15.72 10.93
CA CYS A 359 -26.59 16.33 11.51
C CYS A 359 -26.74 17.80 11.07
N ASP A 360 -25.64 18.57 11.08
CA ASP A 360 -25.65 19.99 10.70
C ASP A 360 -25.83 20.19 9.17
N THR A 361 -25.57 19.19 8.36
CA THR A 361 -25.65 19.25 6.89
C THR A 361 -26.99 18.78 6.38
N THR A 362 -27.95 19.70 6.17
CA THR A 362 -29.28 19.38 5.68
C THR A 362 -29.31 18.94 4.21
N ALA A 363 -28.27 19.27 3.44
CA ALA A 363 -28.14 18.92 2.02
C ALA A 363 -27.81 17.44 1.76
N LEU A 364 -27.52 16.64 2.79
CA LEU A 364 -27.28 15.20 2.61
C LEU A 364 -28.56 14.47 2.29
N SER A 365 -28.49 13.54 1.32
CA SER A 365 -29.59 12.59 1.10
C SER A 365 -29.84 11.73 2.34
N GLY A 366 -31.06 11.27 2.56
CA GLY A 366 -31.38 10.36 3.69
C GLY A 366 -30.56 9.06 3.66
N SER A 367 -30.20 8.59 2.46
CA SER A 367 -29.34 7.40 2.28
C SER A 367 -27.90 7.70 2.73
N ASP A 368 -27.29 8.80 2.27
CA ASP A 368 -25.94 9.17 2.64
C ASP A 368 -25.83 9.48 4.14
N PHE A 369 -26.83 10.20 4.69
CA PHE A 369 -26.91 10.48 6.11
C PHE A 369 -26.96 9.19 6.94
N SER A 370 -27.83 8.24 6.56
CA SER A 370 -27.97 6.95 7.25
C SER A 370 -26.67 6.14 7.19
N THR A 371 -26.01 6.12 6.05
CA THR A 371 -24.72 5.42 5.87
C THR A 371 -23.63 6.04 6.78
N VAL A 372 -23.50 7.35 6.76
CA VAL A 372 -22.51 8.06 7.61
C VAL A 372 -22.77 7.78 9.10
N VAL A 373 -24.03 7.80 9.51
CA VAL A 373 -24.43 7.54 10.92
C VAL A 373 -24.08 6.10 11.30
N ALA A 374 -24.50 5.12 10.50
CA ALA A 374 -24.26 3.70 10.77
C ALA A 374 -22.76 3.37 10.87
N ASP A 375 -21.98 3.80 9.88
CA ASP A 375 -20.54 3.59 9.83
C ASP A 375 -19.81 4.27 10.99
N SER A 376 -20.27 5.46 11.38
CA SER A 376 -19.68 6.18 12.51
C SER A 376 -20.01 5.53 13.85
N LEU A 377 -21.27 5.10 14.07
CA LEU A 377 -21.68 4.41 15.29
C LEU A 377 -20.90 3.11 15.50
N ALA A 378 -20.63 2.36 14.42
CA ALA A 378 -19.86 1.12 14.48
C ALA A 378 -18.41 1.33 14.95
N GLN A 379 -17.84 2.52 14.74
CA GLN A 379 -16.46 2.87 15.11
C GLN A 379 -16.33 3.48 16.50
N LEU A 380 -17.46 3.82 17.15
CA LEU A 380 -17.45 4.44 18.47
C LEU A 380 -17.23 3.43 19.59
N THR A 381 -16.58 3.89 20.66
CA THR A 381 -16.54 3.15 21.93
C THR A 381 -17.94 2.97 22.49
N PRO A 382 -18.20 1.93 23.33
CA PRO A 382 -19.54 1.67 23.85
C PRO A 382 -20.19 2.89 24.50
N GLY A 383 -19.46 3.66 25.30
CA GLY A 383 -19.97 4.87 25.95
C GLY A 383 -20.26 6.01 24.96
N ALA A 384 -19.40 6.21 23.98
CA ALA A 384 -19.58 7.22 22.94
C ALA A 384 -20.77 6.85 22.02
N ARG A 385 -20.88 5.56 21.67
CA ARG A 385 -21.99 5.02 20.87
C ARG A 385 -23.33 5.20 21.56
N ALA A 386 -23.41 4.88 22.85
CA ALA A 386 -24.62 5.09 23.64
C ALA A 386 -25.03 6.57 23.68
N ALA A 387 -24.09 7.49 23.91
CA ALA A 387 -24.34 8.93 23.89
C ALA A 387 -24.80 9.43 22.53
N ALA A 388 -24.17 8.99 21.45
CA ALA A 388 -24.56 9.35 20.09
C ALA A 388 -25.96 8.82 19.73
N THR A 389 -26.30 7.59 20.15
CA THR A 389 -27.65 7.01 20.00
C THR A 389 -28.71 7.85 20.69
N VAL A 390 -28.44 8.30 21.92
CA VAL A 390 -29.35 9.21 22.67
C VAL A 390 -29.58 10.50 21.90
N HIS A 391 -28.50 11.15 21.46
CA HIS A 391 -28.60 12.39 20.69
C HIS A 391 -29.38 12.22 19.39
N LEU A 392 -29.06 11.20 18.59
CA LEU A 392 -29.73 10.94 17.32
C LEU A 392 -31.23 10.66 17.49
N PHE A 393 -31.60 9.88 18.51
CA PHE A 393 -33.01 9.54 18.75
C PHE A 393 -33.82 10.74 19.24
N GLU A 394 -33.25 11.58 20.13
CA GLU A 394 -33.92 12.73 20.71
C GLU A 394 -33.92 13.97 19.79
N SER A 395 -33.18 13.95 18.68
CA SER A 395 -33.11 15.05 17.71
C SER A 395 -34.04 14.85 16.53
N GLU A 396 -34.36 15.95 15.83
CA GLU A 396 -35.15 15.91 14.58
C GLU A 396 -34.45 15.10 13.47
N ASN A 397 -33.14 14.87 13.60
CA ASN A 397 -32.35 14.11 12.65
C ASN A 397 -32.78 12.63 12.59
N CYS A 398 -33.49 12.10 13.59
CA CYS A 398 -34.04 10.74 13.55
C CYS A 398 -34.94 10.52 12.33
N GLY A 399 -35.73 11.55 11.97
CA GLY A 399 -36.64 11.50 10.81
C GLY A 399 -35.93 11.50 9.44
N ARG A 400 -34.61 11.79 9.38
CA ARG A 400 -33.81 11.73 8.16
C ARG A 400 -33.21 10.37 7.88
N LEU A 401 -33.22 9.47 8.85
CA LEU A 401 -32.66 8.13 8.75
C LEU A 401 -33.58 7.23 7.90
N ASN A 402 -32.97 6.29 7.19
CA ASN A 402 -33.74 5.21 6.59
C ASN A 402 -34.34 4.31 7.68
N ALA A 403 -35.41 3.58 7.35
CA ALA A 403 -36.16 2.78 8.31
C ALA A 403 -35.28 1.78 9.10
N ALA A 404 -34.32 1.12 8.43
CA ALA A 404 -33.49 0.10 9.08
C ALA A 404 -32.58 0.70 10.16
N ILE A 405 -31.95 1.84 9.90
CA ILE A 405 -31.06 2.50 10.85
C ILE A 405 -31.88 3.20 11.94
N ALA A 406 -33.02 3.79 11.59
CA ALA A 406 -33.95 4.37 12.56
C ALA A 406 -34.43 3.33 13.56
N ASP A 407 -34.85 2.14 13.10
CA ASP A 407 -35.28 1.02 13.93
C ASP A 407 -34.16 0.52 14.86
N GLN A 408 -32.93 0.42 14.34
CA GLN A 408 -31.74 0.03 15.13
C GLN A 408 -31.47 1.04 16.25
N ILE A 409 -31.54 2.34 15.95
CA ILE A 409 -31.29 3.43 16.91
C ILE A 409 -32.43 3.43 17.94
N ALA A 410 -33.70 3.29 17.51
CA ALA A 410 -34.88 3.24 18.40
C ALA A 410 -34.79 2.04 19.34
N ALA A 411 -34.50 0.84 18.84
CA ALA A 411 -34.31 -0.35 19.65
C ALA A 411 -33.17 -0.20 20.67
N SER A 412 -32.06 0.39 20.25
CA SER A 412 -30.94 0.65 21.14
C SER A 412 -31.27 1.68 22.22
N TYR A 413 -31.99 2.74 21.88
CA TYR A 413 -32.44 3.76 22.83
C TYR A 413 -33.49 3.18 23.82
N GLN A 414 -34.50 2.46 23.34
CA GLN A 414 -35.49 1.80 24.19
C GLN A 414 -34.83 0.88 25.20
N ALA A 415 -33.82 0.13 24.78
CA ALA A 415 -33.10 -0.74 25.70
C ALA A 415 -32.28 0.03 26.77
N MET A 416 -32.01 1.32 26.59
CA MET A 416 -31.35 2.16 27.59
C MET A 416 -32.31 2.83 28.57
N ILE A 417 -33.58 3.01 28.22
CA ILE A 417 -34.61 3.52 29.15
C ILE A 417 -35.21 2.44 30.03
N VAL A 418 -35.08 1.17 29.68
CA VAL A 418 -35.55 0.05 30.50
C VAL A 418 -34.48 -0.35 31.50
N THR A 419 -34.84 -0.36 32.80
CA THR A 419 -33.94 -0.81 33.86
C THR A 419 -33.56 -2.26 33.67
N GLN A 420 -32.23 -2.51 33.57
CA GLN A 420 -31.70 -3.86 33.41
C GLN A 420 -31.25 -4.37 34.78
N HIS A 421 -31.75 -5.53 35.16
CA HIS A 421 -31.24 -6.31 36.28
C HIS A 421 -30.26 -7.34 35.74
N TYR A 422 -28.97 -7.19 36.10
CA TYR A 422 -27.94 -8.11 35.69
C TYR A 422 -27.46 -8.93 36.90
N ALA A 423 -27.52 -10.23 36.81
CA ALA A 423 -27.04 -11.15 37.83
C ALA A 423 -26.09 -12.16 37.18
N GLU A 424 -24.82 -12.03 37.45
CA GLU A 424 -23.77 -12.99 37.07
C GLU A 424 -22.87 -13.27 38.27
N VAL A 425 -22.56 -14.55 38.49
CA VAL A 425 -21.62 -14.94 39.56
C VAL A 425 -20.20 -14.80 39.02
N LEU A 426 -19.52 -13.73 39.39
CA LEU A 426 -18.13 -13.49 39.03
C LEU A 426 -17.21 -14.04 40.13
N HIS A 427 -16.50 -15.13 39.84
CA HIS A 427 -15.48 -15.69 40.73
C HIS A 427 -14.28 -14.76 40.92
N THR A 428 -13.56 -14.91 42.02
CA THR A 428 -12.46 -14.02 42.41
C THR A 428 -11.32 -13.91 41.37
N GLY A 429 -11.14 -14.89 40.51
CA GLY A 429 -10.15 -14.90 39.43
C GLY A 429 -10.66 -14.39 38.08
N ASN A 430 -11.92 -13.99 37.96
CA ASN A 430 -12.45 -13.51 36.68
C ASN A 430 -11.98 -12.06 36.41
N PRO A 431 -11.30 -11.77 35.29
CA PRO A 431 -10.82 -10.42 34.96
C PRO A 431 -11.97 -9.40 34.85
N ARG A 432 -13.18 -9.81 34.46
CA ARG A 432 -14.36 -8.95 34.39
C ARG A 432 -14.86 -8.47 35.75
N ARG A 433 -14.46 -9.14 36.84
CA ARG A 433 -14.85 -8.71 38.20
C ARG A 433 -14.35 -7.31 38.54
N ALA A 434 -13.13 -6.98 38.15
CA ALA A 434 -12.57 -5.65 38.34
C ALA A 434 -13.37 -4.58 37.58
N ALA A 435 -13.78 -4.87 36.35
CA ALA A 435 -14.66 -4.02 35.57
C ALA A 435 -16.01 -3.80 36.24
N TRP A 436 -16.65 -4.87 36.76
CA TRP A 436 -17.94 -4.81 37.45
C TRP A 436 -17.88 -4.00 38.75
N VAL A 437 -16.90 -4.25 39.60
CA VAL A 437 -16.71 -3.50 40.86
C VAL A 437 -16.57 -2.00 40.55
N ARG A 438 -15.74 -1.67 39.56
CA ARG A 438 -15.58 -0.26 39.17
C ARG A 438 -16.84 0.33 38.58
N LEU A 439 -17.57 -0.45 37.78
CA LEU A 439 -18.85 -0.03 37.23
C LEU A 439 -19.86 0.30 38.37
N GLN A 440 -19.95 -0.55 39.39
CA GLN A 440 -20.85 -0.30 40.55
C GLN A 440 -20.47 0.98 41.32
N GLU A 441 -19.16 1.24 41.53
CA GLU A 441 -18.68 2.49 42.12
C GLU A 441 -19.14 3.72 41.33
N LEU A 442 -18.99 3.66 39.99
CA LEU A 442 -19.40 4.74 39.09
C LEU A 442 -20.93 4.94 39.05
N LEU A 443 -21.71 3.86 39.04
CA LEU A 443 -23.16 3.90 39.09
C LEU A 443 -23.67 4.55 40.39
N ALA A 444 -23.01 4.32 41.52
CA ALA A 444 -23.34 4.94 42.80
C ALA A 444 -23.18 6.46 42.83
N THR A 445 -22.40 7.03 41.89
CA THR A 445 -22.23 8.48 41.77
C THR A 445 -23.33 9.19 40.98
N LEU A 446 -24.22 8.42 40.32
CA LEU A 446 -25.29 8.97 39.49
C LEU A 446 -26.54 9.32 40.35
N ASN A 447 -27.28 10.34 39.89
CA ASN A 447 -28.54 10.69 40.49
C ASN A 447 -29.67 9.76 39.95
N PRO A 448 -30.24 8.88 40.79
CA PRO A 448 -31.26 7.92 40.32
C PRO A 448 -32.56 8.58 39.85
N ASN A 449 -32.79 9.83 40.20
CA ASN A 449 -34.00 10.57 39.79
C ASN A 449 -33.80 11.41 38.52
N ALA A 450 -32.56 11.45 37.99
CA ALA A 450 -32.27 12.17 36.75
C ALA A 450 -32.35 11.24 35.55
N ALA A 451 -33.28 11.48 34.63
CA ALA A 451 -33.50 10.61 33.46
C ALA A 451 -32.22 10.35 32.65
N ARG A 452 -31.37 11.34 32.50
CA ARG A 452 -30.06 11.20 31.79
C ARG A 452 -29.12 10.26 32.53
N ASP A 453 -29.09 10.30 33.85
CA ASP A 453 -28.25 9.42 34.65
C ASP A 453 -28.80 7.98 34.66
N GLN A 454 -30.12 7.81 34.64
CA GLN A 454 -30.75 6.49 34.48
C GLN A 454 -30.38 5.86 33.11
N ILE A 455 -30.51 6.62 32.02
CA ILE A 455 -30.12 6.16 30.68
C ILE A 455 -28.63 5.76 30.65
N ARG A 456 -27.75 6.58 31.25
CA ARG A 456 -26.33 6.29 31.33
C ARG A 456 -26.05 5.02 32.14
N ALA A 457 -26.72 4.84 33.26
CA ALA A 457 -26.60 3.65 34.09
C ALA A 457 -27.02 2.38 33.32
N ASN A 458 -28.20 2.41 32.73
CA ASN A 458 -28.74 1.27 31.98
C ASN A 458 -27.85 0.92 30.77
N ALA A 459 -27.35 1.94 30.02
CA ALA A 459 -26.42 1.75 28.91
C ALA A 459 -25.13 1.10 29.37
N ALA A 460 -24.56 1.50 30.52
CA ALA A 460 -23.33 0.95 31.06
C ALA A 460 -23.47 -0.51 31.51
N VAL A 461 -24.59 -0.84 32.23
CA VAL A 461 -24.91 -2.21 32.63
C VAL A 461 -25.10 -3.09 31.41
N ARG A 462 -25.79 -2.60 30.39
CA ARG A 462 -25.97 -3.30 29.11
C ARG A 462 -24.65 -3.58 28.39
N ALA A 463 -23.76 -2.59 28.30
CA ALA A 463 -22.44 -2.78 27.68
C ALA A 463 -21.60 -3.84 28.42
N PHE A 464 -21.69 -3.88 29.76
CA PHE A 464 -21.09 -4.92 30.56
C PHE A 464 -21.71 -6.30 30.28
N ALA A 465 -23.04 -6.41 30.24
CA ALA A 465 -23.74 -7.65 29.93
C ALA A 465 -23.43 -8.15 28.51
N ALA A 466 -23.28 -7.23 27.54
CA ALA A 466 -22.92 -7.56 26.17
C ALA A 466 -21.41 -7.90 26.00
N ASN A 467 -20.66 -8.00 27.08
CA ASN A 467 -19.23 -8.30 27.07
C ASN A 467 -18.39 -7.27 26.30
N GLU A 468 -18.74 -5.98 26.40
CA GLU A 468 -18.02 -4.86 25.79
C GLU A 468 -17.10 -4.13 26.80
N LEU A 469 -17.20 -4.44 28.10
CA LEU A 469 -16.37 -3.88 29.17
C LEU A 469 -15.61 -5.02 29.87
N HIS A 470 -14.29 -5.06 29.69
CA HIS A 470 -13.43 -6.14 30.14
C HIS A 470 -12.53 -5.75 31.33
N SER A 471 -12.23 -4.47 31.48
CA SER A 471 -11.30 -3.94 32.47
C SER A 471 -11.90 -2.79 33.29
N ARG A 472 -11.21 -2.41 34.37
CA ARG A 472 -11.52 -1.23 35.15
C ARG A 472 -11.50 0.04 34.29
N GLU A 473 -10.50 0.14 33.44
CA GLU A 473 -10.26 1.24 32.50
C GLU A 473 -11.40 1.36 31.47
N ASP A 474 -11.95 0.22 31.02
CA ASP A 474 -13.10 0.25 30.08
C ASP A 474 -14.35 0.85 30.76
N SER A 475 -14.60 0.52 32.03
CA SER A 475 -15.72 1.09 32.78
C SER A 475 -15.54 2.60 32.98
N GLU A 476 -14.34 3.07 33.31
CA GLU A 476 -14.01 4.49 33.43
C GLU A 476 -14.17 5.22 32.11
N ARG A 477 -13.64 4.61 31.02
CA ARG A 477 -13.74 5.14 29.66
C ARG A 477 -15.19 5.27 29.20
N PHE A 478 -16.03 4.26 29.50
CA PHE A 478 -17.45 4.33 29.15
C PHE A 478 -18.10 5.61 29.72
N PHE A 479 -17.90 5.86 31.02
CA PHE A 479 -18.47 7.03 31.68
C PHE A 479 -17.89 8.34 31.17
N SER A 480 -16.58 8.41 30.98
CA SER A 480 -15.91 9.57 30.41
C SER A 480 -16.43 9.92 29.02
N ASP A 481 -16.48 8.90 28.13
CA ASP A 481 -16.88 9.07 26.74
C ASP A 481 -18.35 9.44 26.62
N PHE A 482 -19.25 8.77 27.37
CA PHE A 482 -20.67 9.10 27.37
C PHE A 482 -20.90 10.58 27.72
N GLY A 483 -20.31 11.06 28.81
CA GLY A 483 -20.47 12.45 29.22
C GLY A 483 -19.82 13.47 28.27
N ARG A 484 -18.66 13.13 27.72
CA ARG A 484 -17.94 13.97 26.77
C ARG A 484 -18.71 14.15 25.46
N VAL A 485 -19.22 13.04 24.91
CA VAL A 485 -19.94 13.05 23.63
C VAL A 485 -21.27 13.77 23.73
N LEU A 486 -22.06 13.54 24.79
CA LEU A 486 -23.30 14.30 25.00
C LEU A 486 -23.07 15.81 25.11
N ARG A 487 -22.04 16.23 25.85
CA ARG A 487 -21.70 17.67 25.95
C ARG A 487 -21.27 18.26 24.60
N ARG A 488 -20.62 17.44 23.74
CA ARG A 488 -20.18 17.89 22.40
C ARG A 488 -21.37 18.13 21.48
N PHE A 489 -22.36 17.24 21.50
CA PHE A 489 -23.59 17.42 20.71
C PHE A 489 -24.47 18.57 21.26
N ALA A 490 -24.55 18.76 22.58
CA ALA A 490 -25.33 19.82 23.19
C ALA A 490 -24.78 21.25 22.97
N ARG A 491 -23.48 21.40 22.62
CA ARG A 491 -22.87 22.68 22.28
C ARG A 491 -23.10 23.11 20.84
N ALA A 492 -23.55 22.20 20.01
CA ALA A 492 -23.77 22.41 18.58
C ALA A 492 -25.25 22.65 18.25
N ALA A 493 -26.17 22.38 19.18
CA ALA A 493 -27.59 22.72 19.14
C ALA A 493 -27.83 24.08 19.80
#